data_a1550b89137273eef2847c9948305649
#
_entry.id   a1550b89137273eef2847c9948305649
#
_cell.length_a   1.000
_cell.length_b   1.000
_cell.length_c   1.000
_cell.angle_alpha   90.00
_cell.angle_beta   90.00
_cell.angle_gamma   90.00
#
_symmetry.space_group_name_H-M   'P 1'
#
loop_
_entity.id
_entity.type
_entity.pdbx_description
1 polymer ?
#
loop_
_entity_poly.entity_id
_entity_poly.type
_entity_poly.pdbx_seq_one_letter_code
_entity_poly.pdbx_strand_id
1 'polypeptide(L)'
;MDKINKPLSNDERDALTACDDVSRRNFAKKLLSIGALSSLSVTLLPDAAMAWLDGKFSERKDLEDGIKALVKTYSDTSPYPHKFNDALVKMHLRNLDFLVRQGLWKEHAEHYVWTLGVVVDRHIKKGIEMFGKDAFLWGNFERTSCSYQLYEHIDIKVGERSFSCPFKPILDQIQKGLGTYQITWDDVCNKWCTPVWSGFAGNVDVKIKVEPGDSCRVRVL
;
A
#
# COMPACT_ATOMS: atom_id res chain seq x y z
N MET A 1 23.61 -10.75 20.85
CA MET A 1 22.69 -10.20 19.82
C MET A 1 22.63 -11.06 18.55
N ASP A 2 22.76 -12.39 18.66
CA ASP A 2 22.96 -13.29 17.49
C ASP A 2 21.82 -14.30 17.23
N LYS A 3 20.57 -13.92 17.48
CA LYS A 3 19.43 -14.86 17.31
C LYS A 3 18.41 -14.46 16.23
N ILE A 4 18.65 -13.42 15.41
CA ILE A 4 17.63 -12.91 14.46
C ILE A 4 17.79 -13.46 13.02
N ASN A 5 18.86 -14.20 12.71
CA ASN A 5 19.17 -14.64 11.35
C ASN A 5 19.06 -16.16 11.16
N LYS A 6 17.99 -16.81 11.64
CA LYS A 6 17.76 -18.20 11.25
C LYS A 6 16.94 -18.22 9.94
N PRO A 7 17.49 -18.72 8.84
CA PRO A 7 16.72 -18.87 7.60
C PRO A 7 15.57 -19.86 7.82
N LEU A 8 14.41 -19.57 7.25
CA LEU A 8 13.25 -20.45 7.24
C LEU A 8 13.64 -21.85 6.71
N SER A 9 13.13 -22.90 7.34
CA SER A 9 13.31 -24.27 6.87
C SER A 9 12.64 -24.47 5.50
N ASN A 10 13.08 -25.51 4.78
CA ASN A 10 12.50 -25.82 3.47
C ASN A 10 11.00 -26.12 3.58
N ASP A 11 10.54 -26.78 4.65
CA ASP A 11 9.13 -27.09 4.88
C ASP A 11 8.28 -25.83 5.10
N GLU A 12 8.82 -24.81 5.78
CA GLU A 12 8.15 -23.51 5.94
C GLU A 12 8.06 -22.71 4.62
N ARG A 13 9.05 -22.89 3.74
CA ARG A 13 9.03 -22.30 2.39
C ARG A 13 8.03 -22.97 1.48
N ASP A 14 7.94 -24.29 1.55
CA ASP A 14 7.03 -25.11 0.73
C ASP A 14 5.57 -24.91 1.16
N ALA A 15 5.29 -24.74 2.47
CA ALA A 15 3.96 -24.42 2.98
C ALA A 15 3.48 -23.03 2.52
N LEU A 16 4.36 -22.04 2.46
CA LEU A 16 4.04 -20.70 1.94
C LEU A 16 3.78 -20.70 0.43
N THR A 17 4.49 -21.54 -0.33
CA THR A 17 4.28 -21.67 -1.79
C THR A 17 3.02 -22.45 -2.14
N ALA A 18 2.65 -23.48 -1.39
CA ALA A 18 1.47 -24.30 -1.66
C ALA A 18 0.15 -23.52 -1.44
N CYS A 19 0.10 -22.63 -0.44
CA CYS A 19 -1.08 -21.81 -0.16
C CYS A 19 -1.37 -20.78 -1.28
N ASP A 20 -0.31 -20.32 -1.96
CA ASP A 20 -0.37 -19.28 -2.99
C ASP A 20 -0.85 -19.83 -4.35
N ASP A 21 -0.55 -21.09 -4.67
CA ASP A 21 -0.83 -21.69 -5.99
C ASP A 21 -2.31 -22.08 -6.19
N VAL A 22 -3.00 -22.52 -5.13
CA VAL A 22 -4.42 -22.87 -5.16
C VAL A 22 -5.29 -21.63 -5.27
N SER A 23 -4.93 -20.56 -4.58
CA SER A 23 -5.64 -19.27 -4.63
C SER A 23 -5.55 -18.61 -6.02
N ARG A 24 -4.39 -18.68 -6.68
CA ARG A 24 -4.14 -18.08 -8.00
C ARG A 24 -4.86 -18.79 -9.13
N ARG A 25 -4.89 -20.12 -9.13
CA ARG A 25 -5.60 -20.90 -10.16
C ARG A 25 -7.11 -20.65 -10.11
N ASN A 26 -7.68 -20.52 -8.91
CA ASN A 26 -9.10 -20.24 -8.73
C ASN A 26 -9.45 -18.78 -9.10
N PHE A 27 -8.55 -17.83 -8.82
CA PHE A 27 -8.71 -16.42 -9.18
C PHE A 27 -8.60 -16.22 -10.70
N ALA A 28 -7.61 -16.81 -11.36
CA ALA A 28 -7.45 -16.72 -12.82
C ALA A 28 -8.62 -17.36 -13.58
N LYS A 29 -9.13 -18.52 -13.11
CA LYS A 29 -10.33 -19.14 -13.71
C LYS A 29 -11.59 -18.30 -13.53
N LYS A 30 -11.73 -17.58 -12.41
CA LYS A 30 -12.86 -16.66 -12.19
C LYS A 30 -12.75 -15.38 -13.02
N LEU A 31 -11.53 -14.84 -13.22
CA LEU A 31 -11.34 -13.68 -14.11
C LEU A 31 -11.63 -14.01 -15.57
N LEU A 32 -11.28 -15.20 -16.05
CA LEU A 32 -11.59 -15.64 -17.41
C LEU A 32 -13.10 -15.84 -17.64
N SER A 33 -13.85 -16.25 -16.62
CA SER A 33 -15.32 -16.36 -16.69
C SER A 33 -16.03 -15.00 -16.63
N ILE A 34 -15.40 -13.98 -16.03
CA ILE A 34 -15.93 -12.59 -16.00
C ILE A 34 -15.60 -11.84 -17.30
N GLY A 35 -14.46 -12.11 -17.92
CA GLY A 35 -14.06 -11.50 -19.20
C GLY A 35 -14.95 -11.85 -20.38
N ALA A 36 -15.67 -12.97 -20.36
CA ALA A 36 -16.59 -13.39 -21.42
C ALA A 36 -17.97 -12.70 -21.34
N LEU A 37 -18.27 -11.97 -20.27
CA LEU A 37 -19.55 -11.28 -20.05
C LEU A 37 -19.46 -9.75 -20.21
N SER A 38 -18.30 -9.21 -20.56
CA SER A 38 -18.04 -7.75 -20.55
C SER A 38 -18.47 -7.01 -21.83
N SER A 39 -19.20 -7.63 -22.75
CA SER A 39 -19.71 -6.94 -23.94
C SER A 39 -21.19 -6.53 -23.89
N LEU A 40 -21.85 -6.73 -22.75
CA LEU A 40 -23.27 -6.34 -22.60
C LEU A 40 -23.50 -5.64 -21.26
N SER A 41 -23.75 -4.33 -21.37
CA SER A 41 -24.41 -3.46 -20.39
C SER A 41 -23.65 -3.08 -19.11
N VAL A 42 -22.92 -1.97 -19.20
CA VAL A 42 -22.32 -1.20 -18.07
C VAL A 42 -23.37 -0.52 -17.16
N THR A 43 -24.66 -0.64 -17.43
CA THR A 43 -25.71 0.13 -16.73
C THR A 43 -26.45 -0.62 -15.61
N LEU A 44 -26.12 -1.90 -15.33
CA LEU A 44 -26.82 -2.70 -14.30
C LEU A 44 -25.92 -3.21 -13.16
N LEU A 45 -24.72 -2.66 -13.03
CA LEU A 45 -23.71 -3.18 -12.10
C LEU A 45 -23.81 -2.75 -10.62
N PRO A 46 -24.42 -1.63 -10.19
CA PRO A 46 -24.41 -1.27 -8.78
C PRO A 46 -25.11 -2.30 -7.90
N ASP A 47 -26.34 -2.69 -8.27
CA ASP A 47 -27.16 -3.54 -7.39
C ASP A 47 -26.72 -5.01 -7.41
N ALA A 48 -26.32 -5.53 -8.57
CA ALA A 48 -25.83 -6.91 -8.69
C ALA A 48 -24.45 -7.09 -8.05
N ALA A 49 -23.57 -6.08 -8.13
CA ALA A 49 -22.28 -6.10 -7.45
C ALA A 49 -22.45 -5.97 -5.93
N MET A 50 -23.38 -5.13 -5.47
CA MET A 50 -23.69 -4.99 -4.04
C MET A 50 -24.34 -6.26 -3.49
N ALA A 51 -25.31 -6.88 -4.20
CA ALA A 51 -25.90 -8.14 -3.80
C ALA A 51 -24.89 -9.30 -3.77
N TRP A 52 -23.89 -9.29 -4.67
CA TRP A 52 -22.81 -10.26 -4.65
C TRP A 52 -21.85 -10.04 -3.46
N LEU A 53 -21.62 -8.80 -3.08
CA LEU A 53 -20.86 -8.43 -1.89
C LEU A 53 -21.63 -8.83 -0.62
N ASP A 54 -22.91 -8.52 -0.54
CA ASP A 54 -23.79 -8.85 0.59
C ASP A 54 -23.81 -10.36 0.89
N GLY A 55 -23.99 -11.19 -0.14
CA GLY A 55 -24.01 -12.65 0.03
C GLY A 55 -22.71 -13.25 0.56
N LYS A 56 -21.57 -12.62 0.29
CA LYS A 56 -20.25 -13.12 0.74
C LYS A 56 -19.76 -12.46 2.03
N PHE A 57 -20.15 -11.24 2.26
CA PHE A 57 -19.83 -10.56 3.54
C PHE A 57 -20.58 -11.18 4.70
N SER A 58 -21.78 -11.73 4.48
CA SER A 58 -22.52 -12.43 5.55
C SER A 58 -21.83 -13.70 6.05
N GLU A 59 -20.97 -14.32 5.24
CA GLU A 59 -20.18 -15.49 5.62
C GLU A 59 -18.87 -15.13 6.35
N ARG A 60 -18.47 -13.87 6.31
CA ARG A 60 -17.22 -13.35 6.87
C ARG A 60 -17.48 -12.25 7.88
N LYS A 61 -17.82 -12.66 9.11
CA LYS A 61 -18.11 -11.71 10.20
C LYS A 61 -16.94 -10.76 10.50
N ASP A 62 -15.72 -11.21 10.35
CA ASP A 62 -14.51 -10.40 10.49
C ASP A 62 -14.45 -9.22 9.49
N LEU A 63 -14.92 -9.44 8.26
CA LEU A 63 -15.00 -8.38 7.25
C LEU A 63 -16.15 -7.41 7.54
N GLU A 64 -17.31 -7.92 7.97
CA GLU A 64 -18.44 -7.09 8.38
C GLU A 64 -18.06 -6.17 9.53
N ASP A 65 -17.45 -6.71 10.58
CA ASP A 65 -17.00 -5.94 11.73
C ASP A 65 -15.90 -4.91 11.33
N GLY A 66 -14.99 -5.28 10.43
CA GLY A 66 -14.00 -4.38 9.88
C GLY A 66 -14.60 -3.20 9.11
N ILE A 67 -15.61 -3.46 8.27
CA ILE A 67 -16.32 -2.40 7.53
C ILE A 67 -17.09 -1.49 8.48
N LYS A 68 -17.78 -2.05 9.49
CA LYS A 68 -18.48 -1.26 10.52
C LYS A 68 -17.52 -0.35 11.29
N ALA A 69 -16.35 -0.88 11.68
CA ALA A 69 -15.32 -0.08 12.36
C ALA A 69 -14.80 1.05 11.48
N LEU A 70 -14.63 0.76 10.17
CA LEU A 70 -14.21 1.74 9.18
C LEU A 70 -15.24 2.87 9.01
N VAL A 71 -16.51 2.51 8.80
CA VAL A 71 -17.61 3.49 8.67
C VAL A 71 -17.73 4.34 9.95
N LYS A 72 -17.58 3.72 11.12
CA LYS A 72 -17.57 4.44 12.39
C LYS A 72 -16.41 5.44 12.45
N THR A 73 -15.21 5.06 12.03
CA THR A 73 -14.04 5.95 11.97
C THR A 73 -14.31 7.16 11.07
N TYR A 74 -14.90 6.95 9.91
CA TYR A 74 -15.27 8.04 9.00
C TYR A 74 -16.35 8.96 9.56
N SER A 75 -17.28 8.42 10.34
CA SER A 75 -18.36 9.20 10.96
C SER A 75 -17.89 10.02 12.15
N ASP A 76 -16.73 9.68 12.72
CA ASP A 76 -16.14 10.42 13.83
C ASP A 76 -15.46 11.70 13.33
N THR A 77 -15.87 12.83 13.90
CA THR A 77 -15.32 14.15 13.56
C THR A 77 -14.54 14.78 14.70
N SER A 78 -14.26 14.04 15.76
CA SER A 78 -13.51 14.53 16.93
C SER A 78 -12.09 13.93 16.96
N PRO A 79 -11.03 14.75 17.05
CA PRO A 79 -10.99 16.22 17.09
C PRO A 79 -11.07 16.89 15.70
N TYR A 80 -11.14 16.12 14.64
CA TYR A 80 -11.27 16.57 13.25
C TYR A 80 -11.89 15.45 12.39
N PRO A 81 -12.38 15.74 11.19
CA PRO A 81 -12.91 14.72 10.28
C PRO A 81 -11.85 13.69 9.94
N HIS A 82 -12.10 12.41 10.26
CA HIS A 82 -11.19 11.32 10.00
C HIS A 82 -11.30 10.82 8.55
N LYS A 83 -10.17 10.37 8.01
CA LYS A 83 -10.07 9.75 6.70
C LYS A 83 -9.92 8.23 6.80
N PHE A 84 -10.19 7.54 5.72
CA PHE A 84 -10.11 6.08 5.62
C PHE A 84 -8.81 5.48 6.19
N ASN A 85 -7.68 6.11 5.88
CA ASN A 85 -6.35 5.66 6.28
C ASN A 85 -5.81 6.35 7.55
N ASP A 86 -6.64 7.12 8.24
CA ASP A 86 -6.23 8.00 9.32
C ASP A 86 -5.44 7.28 10.42
N ALA A 87 -5.94 6.16 10.92
CA ALA A 87 -5.29 5.41 12.00
C ALA A 87 -3.90 4.90 11.59
N LEU A 88 -3.77 4.39 10.37
CA LEU A 88 -2.51 3.89 9.82
C LEU A 88 -1.51 5.03 9.61
N VAL A 89 -1.96 6.13 9.04
CA VAL A 89 -1.13 7.32 8.81
C VAL A 89 -0.66 7.93 10.13
N LYS A 90 -1.53 8.07 11.12
CA LYS A 90 -1.16 8.56 12.47
C LYS A 90 -0.10 7.69 13.13
N MET A 91 -0.27 6.38 13.07
CA MET A 91 0.70 5.44 13.65
C MET A 91 2.06 5.58 12.96
N HIS A 92 2.05 5.66 11.64
CA HIS A 92 3.27 5.85 10.85
C HIS A 92 3.97 7.18 11.16
N LEU A 93 3.23 8.29 11.16
CA LEU A 93 3.78 9.62 11.45
C LEU A 93 4.36 9.72 12.87
N ARG A 94 3.73 9.08 13.85
CA ARG A 94 4.25 9.01 15.23
C ARG A 94 5.59 8.29 15.30
N ASN A 95 5.69 7.15 14.62
CA ASN A 95 6.93 6.39 14.57
C ASN A 95 8.02 7.18 13.85
N LEU A 96 7.69 7.79 12.73
CA LEU A 96 8.63 8.59 11.96
C LEU A 96 9.12 9.84 12.74
N ASP A 97 8.22 10.53 13.44
CA ASP A 97 8.59 11.66 14.31
C ASP A 97 9.63 11.25 15.36
N PHE A 98 9.42 10.12 16.01
CA PHE A 98 10.38 9.58 16.96
C PHE A 98 11.72 9.27 16.29
N LEU A 99 11.71 8.55 15.17
CA LEU A 99 12.93 8.11 14.48
C LEU A 99 13.73 9.27 13.89
N VAL A 100 13.05 10.29 13.39
CA VAL A 100 13.71 11.53 12.91
C VAL A 100 14.38 12.26 14.06
N ARG A 101 13.72 12.40 15.20
CA ARG A 101 14.28 13.03 16.40
C ARG A 101 15.48 12.27 16.98
N GLN A 102 15.48 10.94 16.87
CA GLN A 102 16.60 10.10 17.29
C GLN A 102 17.72 10.01 16.25
N GLY A 103 17.55 10.58 15.06
CA GLY A 103 18.53 10.47 13.98
C GLY A 103 18.54 9.09 13.28
N LEU A 104 17.56 8.21 13.56
CA LEU A 104 17.49 6.81 13.10
C LEU A 104 16.63 6.63 11.86
N TRP A 105 16.23 7.69 11.19
CA TRP A 105 15.32 7.61 10.04
C TRP A 105 15.92 6.85 8.86
N LYS A 106 17.23 6.93 8.66
CA LYS A 106 17.92 6.25 7.57
C LYS A 106 17.92 4.73 7.78
N GLU A 107 18.35 4.30 8.95
CA GLU A 107 18.33 2.89 9.36
C GLU A 107 16.93 2.31 9.32
N HIS A 108 15.93 3.10 9.68
CA HIS A 108 14.54 2.69 9.60
C HIS A 108 14.10 2.47 8.15
N ALA A 109 14.39 3.40 7.25
CA ALA A 109 14.05 3.26 5.83
C ALA A 109 14.76 2.06 5.19
N GLU A 110 16.06 1.89 5.47
CA GLU A 110 16.86 0.74 5.01
C GLU A 110 16.31 -0.58 5.55
N HIS A 111 15.98 -0.63 6.84
CA HIS A 111 15.39 -1.82 7.47
C HIS A 111 14.02 -2.16 6.86
N TYR A 112 13.19 -1.15 6.58
CA TYR A 112 11.89 -1.36 5.96
C TYR A 112 12.05 -1.92 4.54
N VAL A 113 12.96 -1.36 3.73
CA VAL A 113 13.27 -1.87 2.39
C VAL A 113 13.79 -3.29 2.46
N TRP A 114 14.68 -3.60 3.39
CA TRP A 114 15.20 -4.95 3.59
C TRP A 114 14.10 -5.94 4.01
N THR A 115 13.24 -5.57 4.96
CA THR A 115 12.20 -6.44 5.51
C THR A 115 11.16 -6.82 4.45
N LEU A 116 10.74 -5.87 3.61
CA LEU A 116 9.76 -6.09 2.57
C LEU A 116 10.39 -6.45 1.22
N GLY A 117 11.71 -6.29 1.08
CA GLY A 117 12.45 -6.53 -0.17
C GLY A 117 12.20 -7.92 -0.73
N VAL A 118 12.13 -8.94 0.13
CA VAL A 118 11.88 -10.32 -0.31
C VAL A 118 10.54 -10.46 -1.07
N VAL A 119 9.50 -9.77 -0.60
CA VAL A 119 8.17 -9.78 -1.25
C VAL A 119 8.21 -8.95 -2.54
N VAL A 120 8.78 -7.75 -2.46
CA VAL A 120 8.93 -6.84 -3.61
C VAL A 120 9.76 -7.50 -4.70
N ASP A 121 10.93 -8.04 -4.36
CA ASP A 121 11.83 -8.67 -5.32
C ASP A 121 11.18 -9.85 -6.03
N ARG A 122 10.53 -10.73 -5.29
CA ARG A 122 9.92 -11.94 -5.86
C ARG A 122 8.78 -11.63 -6.83
N HIS A 123 7.88 -10.74 -6.45
CA HIS A 123 6.68 -10.47 -7.24
C HIS A 123 6.92 -9.42 -8.32
N ILE A 124 7.69 -8.37 -8.00
CA ILE A 124 7.91 -7.27 -8.93
C ILE A 124 8.93 -7.64 -10.01
N LYS A 125 10.02 -8.36 -9.70
CA LYS A 125 10.96 -8.85 -10.75
C LYS A 125 10.24 -9.65 -11.81
N LYS A 126 9.42 -10.61 -11.39
CA LYS A 126 8.62 -11.41 -12.33
C LYS A 126 7.61 -10.55 -13.13
N GLY A 127 7.02 -9.55 -12.48
CA GLY A 127 6.17 -8.58 -13.18
C GLY A 127 6.93 -7.76 -14.21
N ILE A 128 8.14 -7.32 -13.90
CA ILE A 128 9.00 -6.56 -14.82
C ILE A 128 9.41 -7.40 -16.03
N GLU A 129 9.77 -8.68 -15.83
CA GLU A 129 10.08 -9.60 -16.92
C GLU A 129 8.91 -9.78 -17.91
N MET A 130 7.68 -9.80 -17.40
CA MET A 130 6.47 -10.02 -18.22
C MET A 130 5.88 -8.74 -18.82
N PHE A 131 5.94 -7.62 -18.11
CA PHE A 131 5.18 -6.41 -18.44
C PHE A 131 6.06 -5.15 -18.51
N GLY A 132 7.37 -5.30 -18.37
CA GLY A 132 8.30 -4.17 -18.38
C GLY A 132 8.33 -3.39 -17.08
N LYS A 133 9.12 -2.31 -17.06
CA LYS A 133 9.41 -1.53 -15.86
C LYS A 133 8.18 -0.88 -15.19
N ASP A 134 7.09 -0.66 -15.93
CA ASP A 134 5.84 -0.13 -15.36
C ASP A 134 5.26 -1.05 -14.27
N ALA A 135 5.58 -2.35 -14.33
CA ALA A 135 5.18 -3.32 -13.31
C ALA A 135 5.70 -2.97 -11.90
N PHE A 136 6.80 -2.21 -11.80
CA PHE A 136 7.27 -1.68 -10.53
C PHE A 136 6.25 -0.71 -9.91
N LEU A 137 5.74 0.24 -10.70
CA LEU A 137 4.74 1.21 -10.23
C LEU A 137 3.42 0.51 -9.90
N TRP A 138 2.99 -0.37 -10.77
CA TRP A 138 1.79 -1.18 -10.57
C TRP A 138 1.86 -2.02 -9.28
N GLY A 139 2.97 -2.71 -9.04
CA GLY A 139 3.17 -3.52 -7.84
C GLY A 139 3.17 -2.68 -6.56
N ASN A 140 3.90 -1.56 -6.55
CA ASN A 140 4.06 -0.75 -5.35
C ASN A 140 2.87 0.16 -5.02
N PHE A 141 2.15 0.66 -6.01
CA PHE A 141 1.11 1.69 -5.80
C PHE A 141 -0.31 1.20 -6.01
N GLU A 142 -0.52 0.10 -6.74
CA GLU A 142 -1.88 -0.37 -7.06
C GLU A 142 -2.21 -1.75 -6.48
N ARG A 143 -1.20 -2.58 -6.18
CA ARG A 143 -1.41 -4.00 -5.86
C ARG A 143 -1.02 -4.40 -4.45
N THR A 144 -0.38 -3.54 -3.70
CA THR A 144 -0.09 -3.83 -2.28
C THR A 144 -1.26 -3.42 -1.41
N SER A 145 -1.50 -4.16 -0.33
CA SER A 145 -2.53 -3.78 0.66
C SER A 145 -2.27 -2.42 1.30
N CYS A 146 -0.99 -2.05 1.46
CA CYS A 146 -0.61 -0.74 1.98
C CYS A 146 -1.05 0.40 1.04
N SER A 147 -0.98 0.20 -0.28
CA SER A 147 -1.42 1.19 -1.26
C SER A 147 -2.91 1.49 -1.13
N TYR A 148 -3.74 0.44 -1.00
CA TYR A 148 -5.18 0.61 -0.82
C TYR A 148 -5.56 1.30 0.48
N GLN A 149 -4.70 1.21 1.49
CA GLN A 149 -4.95 1.85 2.79
C GLN A 149 -4.41 3.28 2.85
N LEU A 150 -3.40 3.62 2.05
CA LEU A 150 -2.77 4.94 2.08
C LEU A 150 -3.33 5.88 1.00
N TYR A 151 -3.65 5.35 -0.20
CA TYR A 151 -4.06 6.16 -1.33
C TYR A 151 -5.54 5.97 -1.63
N GLU A 152 -6.34 7.02 -1.46
CA GLU A 152 -7.76 7.02 -1.81
C GLU A 152 -7.96 7.00 -3.32
N HIS A 153 -7.06 7.64 -4.07
CA HIS A 153 -7.10 7.72 -5.51
C HIS A 153 -5.69 7.76 -6.11
N ILE A 154 -5.49 7.03 -7.19
CA ILE A 154 -4.22 6.97 -7.93
C ILE A 154 -4.51 7.21 -9.40
N ASP A 155 -3.93 8.28 -9.96
CA ASP A 155 -3.93 8.51 -11.40
C ASP A 155 -2.85 7.64 -12.04
N ILE A 156 -3.26 6.86 -13.03
CA ILE A 156 -2.44 5.85 -13.70
C ILE A 156 -2.11 6.32 -15.11
N LYS A 157 -0.82 6.46 -15.39
CA LYS A 157 -0.28 6.62 -16.74
C LYS A 157 0.88 5.66 -16.93
N VAL A 158 1.14 5.29 -18.18
CA VAL A 158 2.30 4.44 -18.50
C VAL A 158 3.58 5.11 -18.02
N GLY A 159 4.34 4.42 -17.19
CA GLY A 159 5.57 4.93 -16.58
C GLY A 159 5.38 5.97 -15.48
N GLU A 160 4.15 6.29 -15.09
CA GLU A 160 3.87 7.32 -14.06
C GLU A 160 2.67 6.94 -13.19
N ARG A 161 2.78 7.25 -11.88
CA ARG A 161 1.65 7.26 -10.92
C ARG A 161 1.65 8.57 -10.20
N SER A 162 0.46 9.17 -10.05
CA SER A 162 0.28 10.35 -9.21
C SER A 162 -0.92 10.19 -8.29
N PHE A 163 -0.82 10.75 -7.09
CA PHE A 163 -1.82 10.61 -6.02
C PHE A 163 -1.71 11.76 -5.04
N SER A 164 -2.82 12.10 -4.40
CA SER A 164 -2.83 13.05 -3.28
C SER A 164 -2.00 12.51 -2.13
N CYS A 165 -1.16 13.35 -1.53
CA CYS A 165 -0.33 12.93 -0.40
C CYS A 165 -1.22 12.49 0.78
N PRO A 166 -1.13 11.24 1.25
CA PRO A 166 -1.95 10.77 2.37
C PRO A 166 -1.46 11.28 3.72
N PHE A 167 -0.21 11.71 3.81
CA PHE A 167 0.41 12.13 5.06
C PHE A 167 0.17 13.60 5.39
N LYS A 168 0.27 14.49 4.39
CA LYS A 168 0.24 15.93 4.59
C LYS A 168 -1.01 16.43 5.32
N PRO A 169 -2.24 16.13 4.88
CA PRO A 169 -3.43 16.67 5.52
C PRO A 169 -3.61 16.16 6.96
N ILE A 170 -3.17 14.94 7.25
CA ILE A 170 -3.26 14.37 8.59
C ILE A 170 -2.17 14.95 9.50
N LEU A 171 -0.95 15.12 8.99
CA LEU A 171 0.14 15.77 9.72
C LEU A 171 -0.24 17.22 10.10
N ASP A 172 -0.74 18.00 9.15
CA ASP A 172 -1.17 19.39 9.36
C ASP A 172 -2.25 19.46 10.45
N GLN A 173 -3.22 18.55 10.43
CA GLN A 173 -4.28 18.50 11.43
C GLN A 173 -3.77 18.11 12.83
N ILE A 174 -2.88 17.13 12.91
CA ILE A 174 -2.29 16.72 14.18
C ILE A 174 -1.43 17.86 14.76
N GLN A 175 -0.62 18.49 13.95
CA GLN A 175 0.22 19.62 14.39
C GLN A 175 -0.62 20.78 14.86
N LYS A 176 -1.67 21.12 14.12
CA LYS A 176 -2.61 22.18 14.51
C LYS A 176 -3.37 21.86 15.80
N GLY A 177 -3.81 20.61 15.98
CA GLY A 177 -4.61 20.20 17.13
C GLY A 177 -3.81 19.89 18.39
N LEU A 178 -2.66 19.22 18.24
CA LEU A 178 -1.85 18.73 19.34
C LEU A 178 -0.55 19.50 19.54
N GLY A 179 0.03 20.04 18.48
CA GLY A 179 1.30 20.77 18.52
C GLY A 179 2.52 19.95 18.95
N THR A 180 2.41 18.63 19.01
CA THR A 180 3.43 17.75 19.60
C THR A 180 4.37 17.10 18.58
N TYR A 181 3.98 17.00 17.32
CA TYR A 181 4.82 16.44 16.27
C TYR A 181 5.79 17.50 15.73
N GLN A 182 7.06 17.12 15.65
CA GLN A 182 8.14 18.01 15.21
C GLN A 182 8.58 17.76 13.76
N ILE A 183 8.25 16.59 13.21
CA ILE A 183 8.52 16.31 11.79
C ILE A 183 7.76 17.26 10.88
N THR A 184 8.41 17.63 9.81
CA THR A 184 7.81 18.42 8.73
C THR A 184 7.30 17.49 7.62
N TRP A 185 6.49 18.02 6.72
CA TRP A 185 6.11 17.29 5.52
C TRP A 185 7.32 16.95 4.64
N ASP A 186 8.31 17.86 4.56
CA ASP A 186 9.59 17.59 3.89
C ASP A 186 10.34 16.41 4.51
N ASP A 187 10.29 16.25 5.83
CA ASP A 187 10.88 15.08 6.49
C ASP A 187 10.19 13.80 6.04
N VAL A 188 8.87 13.79 5.94
CA VAL A 188 8.12 12.62 5.45
C VAL A 188 8.54 12.28 4.02
N CYS A 189 8.64 13.27 3.14
CA CYS A 189 9.03 13.06 1.76
C CYS A 189 10.49 12.59 1.63
N ASN A 190 11.43 13.28 2.29
CA ASN A 190 12.86 13.10 2.06
C ASN A 190 13.48 12.03 2.97
N LYS A 191 12.91 11.79 4.15
CA LYS A 191 13.43 10.81 5.10
C LYS A 191 12.68 9.49 5.11
N TRP A 192 11.52 9.42 4.43
CA TRP A 192 10.74 8.20 4.33
C TRP A 192 10.37 7.84 2.89
N CYS A 193 9.45 8.58 2.24
CA CYS A 193 8.88 8.16 0.96
C CYS A 193 9.95 7.97 -0.13
N THR A 194 10.79 8.96 -0.34
CA THR A 194 11.83 8.93 -1.40
C THR A 194 12.87 7.83 -1.15
N PRO A 195 13.47 7.69 0.05
CA PRO A 195 14.42 6.61 0.33
C PRO A 195 13.81 5.22 0.18
N VAL A 196 12.59 5.01 0.69
CA VAL A 196 11.94 3.69 0.65
C VAL A 196 11.60 3.29 -0.79
N TRP A 197 10.99 4.15 -1.57
CA TRP A 197 10.65 3.81 -2.96
C TRP A 197 11.88 3.67 -3.85
N SER A 198 12.88 4.52 -3.65
CA SER A 198 14.16 4.38 -4.35
C SER A 198 14.90 3.10 -3.96
N GLY A 199 14.83 2.70 -2.70
CA GLY A 199 15.39 1.44 -2.22
C GLY A 199 14.72 0.22 -2.88
N PHE A 200 13.39 0.17 -2.91
CA PHE A 200 12.66 -0.89 -3.62
C PHE A 200 12.95 -0.91 -5.12
N ALA A 201 13.03 0.27 -5.75
CA ALA A 201 13.37 0.38 -7.16
C ALA A 201 14.79 -0.14 -7.44
N GLY A 202 15.75 0.21 -6.57
CA GLY A 202 17.13 -0.28 -6.65
C GLY A 202 17.25 -1.81 -6.55
N ASN A 203 16.43 -2.45 -5.70
CA ASN A 203 16.42 -3.91 -5.55
C ASN A 203 16.03 -4.66 -6.85
N VAL A 204 15.31 -4.00 -7.75
CA VAL A 204 14.80 -4.57 -9.01
C VAL A 204 15.36 -3.88 -10.25
N ASP A 205 16.47 -3.16 -10.11
CA ASP A 205 17.17 -2.46 -11.19
C ASP A 205 16.30 -1.46 -11.98
N VAL A 206 15.34 -0.84 -11.31
CA VAL A 206 14.48 0.22 -11.86
C VAL A 206 14.94 1.57 -11.33
N LYS A 207 15.13 2.53 -12.23
CA LYS A 207 15.37 3.92 -11.85
C LYS A 207 14.05 4.66 -11.81
N ILE A 208 13.81 5.38 -10.74
CA ILE A 208 12.61 6.19 -10.57
C ILE A 208 12.96 7.63 -10.23
N LYS A 209 12.02 8.53 -10.51
CA LYS A 209 12.02 9.89 -10.00
C LYS A 209 10.78 10.10 -9.14
N VAL A 210 10.99 10.50 -7.89
CA VAL A 210 9.93 10.89 -6.97
C VAL A 210 9.85 12.41 -6.97
N GLU A 211 8.68 12.94 -7.23
CA GLU A 211 8.38 14.38 -7.23
C GLU A 211 7.32 14.64 -6.15
N PRO A 212 7.76 15.02 -4.93
CA PRO A 212 6.84 15.35 -3.84
C PRO A 212 6.00 16.59 -4.18
N GLY A 213 4.76 16.59 -3.71
CA GLY A 213 3.83 17.69 -3.91
C GLY A 213 2.49 17.39 -3.26
N ASP A 214 1.54 18.31 -3.31
CA ASP A 214 0.15 18.05 -2.89
C ASP A 214 -0.41 16.87 -3.72
N SER A 215 -0.03 16.79 -4.99
CA SER A 215 -0.10 15.60 -5.82
C SER A 215 1.30 15.04 -6.00
N CYS A 216 1.63 14.02 -5.23
CA CYS A 216 2.90 13.32 -5.35
C CYS A 216 2.93 12.54 -6.66
N ARG A 217 4.08 12.55 -7.34
CA ARG A 217 4.28 11.85 -8.61
C ARG A 217 5.50 10.96 -8.55
N VAL A 218 5.36 9.73 -9.03
CA VAL A 218 6.47 8.78 -9.17
C VAL A 218 6.53 8.30 -10.60
N ARG A 219 7.70 8.44 -11.22
CA ARG A 219 7.96 8.05 -12.62
C ARG A 219 9.11 7.07 -12.74
N VAL A 220 8.97 6.12 -13.65
CA VAL A 220 10.08 5.27 -14.13
C VAL A 220 10.90 6.08 -15.14
N LEU A 221 12.23 5.93 -15.07
CA LEU A 221 13.19 6.59 -15.94
C LEU A 221 13.76 5.62 -16.99
#